data_b017384b7f991b1f81c1c140b1fae833
#
_entry.id   b017384b7f991b1f81c1c140b1fae833
#
_cell.length_a   1.000
_cell.length_b   1.000
_cell.length_c   1.000
_cell.angle_alpha   90.00
_cell.angle_beta   90.00
_cell.angle_gamma   90.00
#
_symmetry.space_group_name_H-M   'P 1'
#
loop_
_entity.id
_entity.type
_entity.pdbx_description
1 polymer ?
#
loop_
_entity_poly.entity_id
_entity_poly.type
_entity_poly.pdbx_seq_one_letter_code
_entity_poly.pdbx_strand_id
1 'polypeptide(L)'
;FTTVERARHLTVGLTAIDPTGTVLFDSVTACLAAQMFEDGGMDTDAPRRVAAQLAAISRHPANFVCVCDGIFTGGEAYDPWTAAYVGGLAHICRTLAAEFDVVCEMTMGLPHLWKGALPRA
;
A
#
# COMPACT_ATOMS: atom_id res chain seq x y z
N PHE A 1 -3.98 20.12 -6.31
CA PHE A 1 -4.14 18.82 -5.69
C PHE A 1 -5.45 18.19 -6.14
N THR A 2 -5.36 17.04 -6.77
CA THR A 2 -6.52 16.30 -7.27
C THR A 2 -6.67 14.99 -6.52
N THR A 3 -7.88 14.71 -6.04
CA THR A 3 -8.17 13.46 -5.33
C THR A 3 -8.94 12.52 -6.24
N VAL A 4 -8.50 11.27 -6.31
CA VAL A 4 -9.17 10.18 -7.01
C VAL A 4 -9.46 9.08 -5.99
N GLU A 5 -10.72 8.73 -5.82
CA GLU A 5 -11.12 7.70 -4.86
C GLU A 5 -11.44 6.40 -5.59
N ARG A 6 -10.62 5.37 -5.35
CA ARG A 6 -10.82 4.03 -5.88
C ARG A 6 -10.25 2.99 -4.93
N ALA A 7 -11.04 1.98 -4.62
CA ALA A 7 -10.59 0.82 -3.85
C ALA A 7 -10.37 -0.42 -4.73
N ARG A 8 -10.95 -0.43 -5.93
CA ARG A 8 -10.84 -1.52 -6.91
C ARG A 8 -10.42 -1.01 -8.26
N HIS A 9 -9.87 -1.90 -9.10
CA HIS A 9 -9.46 -1.58 -10.47
C HIS A 9 -8.56 -0.35 -10.48
N LEU A 10 -7.54 -0.37 -9.65
CA LEU A 10 -6.65 0.79 -9.42
C LEU A 10 -6.02 1.28 -10.73
N THR A 11 -5.69 0.35 -11.63
CA THR A 11 -5.07 0.70 -12.91
C THR A 11 -5.96 1.54 -13.82
N VAL A 12 -7.28 1.49 -13.63
CA VAL A 12 -8.21 2.35 -14.36
C VAL A 12 -8.00 3.83 -14.01
N GLY A 13 -7.50 4.11 -12.82
CA GLY A 13 -7.18 5.47 -12.38
C GLY A 13 -5.95 6.08 -13.02
N LEU A 14 -5.17 5.31 -13.82
CA LEU A 14 -3.94 5.81 -14.43
C LEU A 14 -4.16 6.99 -15.37
N THR A 15 -5.32 7.08 -16.00
CA THR A 15 -5.66 8.18 -16.89
C THR A 15 -5.79 9.53 -16.17
N ALA A 16 -6.03 9.50 -14.85
CA ALA A 16 -6.13 10.70 -14.02
C ALA A 16 -4.76 11.14 -13.44
N ILE A 17 -3.71 10.35 -13.68
CA ILE A 17 -2.38 10.60 -13.13
C ILE A 17 -1.54 11.37 -14.13
N ASP A 18 -0.99 12.52 -13.68
CA ASP A 18 0.02 13.25 -14.43
C ASP A 18 1.35 12.50 -14.37
N PRO A 19 1.91 12.05 -15.52
CA PRO A 19 3.19 11.31 -15.51
C PRO A 19 4.37 12.10 -14.96
N THR A 20 4.28 13.43 -14.92
CA THR A 20 5.33 14.30 -14.38
C THR A 20 5.11 14.65 -12.92
N GLY A 21 3.99 14.23 -12.34
CA GLY A 21 3.58 14.59 -11.00
C GLY A 21 3.98 13.60 -9.93
N THR A 22 3.52 13.89 -8.72
CA THR A 22 3.67 13.02 -7.54
C THR A 22 2.31 12.50 -7.13
N VAL A 23 2.22 11.19 -6.91
CA VAL A 23 0.99 10.53 -6.42
C VAL A 23 1.20 10.11 -4.98
N LEU A 24 0.24 10.45 -4.13
CA LEU A 24 0.14 9.91 -2.78
C LEU A 24 -1.00 8.89 -2.75
N PHE A 25 -0.67 7.64 -2.45
CA PHE A 25 -1.63 6.57 -2.29
C PHE A 25 -1.89 6.34 -0.80
N ASP A 26 -3.07 6.64 -0.35
CA ASP A 26 -3.49 6.53 1.06
C ASP A 26 -4.81 5.76 1.12
N SER A 27 -4.83 4.55 1.56
CA SER A 27 -3.75 3.75 2.10
C SER A 27 -3.84 2.31 1.60
N VAL A 28 -2.73 1.58 1.69
CA VAL A 28 -2.69 0.14 1.37
C VAL A 28 -3.65 -0.64 2.27
N THR A 29 -3.68 -0.31 3.57
CA THR A 29 -4.53 -0.93 4.57
C THR A 29 -6.01 -0.87 4.17
N ALA A 30 -6.51 0.32 3.84
CA ALA A 30 -7.91 0.50 3.43
C ALA A 30 -8.21 -0.19 2.10
N CYS A 31 -7.28 -0.12 1.16
CA CYS A 31 -7.43 -0.74 -0.16
C CYS A 31 -7.55 -2.26 -0.05
N LEU A 32 -6.67 -2.89 0.74
CA LEU A 32 -6.71 -4.33 0.94
C LEU A 32 -7.99 -4.77 1.64
N ALA A 33 -8.41 -4.05 2.69
CA ALA A 33 -9.64 -4.36 3.40
C ALA A 33 -10.86 -4.32 2.46
N ALA A 34 -10.94 -3.29 1.62
CA ALA A 34 -12.03 -3.15 0.66
C ALA A 34 -12.06 -4.31 -0.35
N GLN A 35 -10.91 -4.68 -0.91
CA GLN A 35 -10.85 -5.74 -1.91
C GLN A 35 -11.00 -7.14 -1.30
N MET A 36 -10.50 -7.33 -0.08
CA MET A 36 -10.47 -8.65 0.57
C MET A 36 -11.81 -9.06 1.16
N PHE A 37 -12.59 -8.11 1.68
CA PHE A 37 -13.79 -8.39 2.46
C PHE A 37 -15.09 -7.81 1.90
N GLU A 38 -15.08 -7.25 0.69
CA GLU A 38 -16.22 -6.50 0.15
C GLU A 38 -17.51 -7.32 0.04
N ASP A 39 -17.40 -8.58 -0.33
CA ASP A 39 -18.57 -9.41 -0.61
C ASP A 39 -19.03 -10.24 0.60
N GLY A 40 -18.64 -9.86 1.80
CA GLY A 40 -18.97 -10.58 3.04
C GLY A 40 -18.17 -11.85 3.24
N GLY A 41 -17.35 -12.25 2.27
CA GLY A 41 -16.40 -13.35 2.36
C GLY A 41 -14.97 -12.85 2.47
N MET A 42 -14.01 -13.73 2.24
CA MET A 42 -12.60 -13.38 2.24
C MET A 42 -11.97 -13.79 0.90
N ASP A 43 -11.48 -12.80 0.15
CA ASP A 43 -10.75 -13.03 -1.10
C ASP A 43 -9.27 -13.20 -0.79
N THR A 44 -8.78 -14.43 -0.82
CA THR A 44 -7.40 -14.76 -0.48
C THR A 44 -6.40 -14.36 -1.57
N ASP A 45 -6.87 -14.01 -2.78
CA ASP A 45 -6.02 -13.50 -3.85
C ASP A 45 -5.85 -11.98 -3.82
N ALA A 46 -6.63 -11.29 -3.00
CA ALA A 46 -6.58 -9.83 -2.92
C ALA A 46 -5.18 -9.28 -2.62
N PRO A 47 -4.41 -9.84 -1.66
CA PRO A 47 -3.07 -9.31 -1.40
C PRO A 47 -2.15 -9.32 -2.62
N ARG A 48 -2.15 -10.42 -3.37
CA ARG A 48 -1.34 -10.55 -4.57
C ARG A 48 -1.78 -9.56 -5.66
N ARG A 49 -3.08 -9.44 -5.83
CA ARG A 49 -3.66 -8.51 -6.82
C ARG A 49 -3.34 -7.06 -6.47
N VAL A 50 -3.51 -6.66 -5.21
CA VAL A 50 -3.22 -5.30 -4.75
C VAL A 50 -1.74 -4.99 -4.93
N ALA A 51 -0.85 -5.91 -4.54
CA ALA A 51 0.59 -5.73 -4.71
C ALA A 51 0.95 -5.49 -6.19
N ALA A 52 0.40 -6.30 -7.09
CA ALA A 52 0.65 -6.15 -8.52
C ALA A 52 0.11 -4.83 -9.08
N GLN A 53 -1.08 -4.42 -8.66
CA GLN A 53 -1.69 -3.16 -9.09
C GLN A 53 -0.88 -1.96 -8.61
N LEU A 54 -0.47 -1.94 -7.36
CA LEU A 54 0.33 -0.85 -6.80
C LEU A 54 1.71 -0.78 -7.43
N ALA A 55 2.35 -1.92 -7.66
CA ALA A 55 3.63 -1.96 -8.37
C ALA A 55 3.50 -1.36 -9.78
N ALA A 56 2.44 -1.71 -10.50
CA ALA A 56 2.19 -1.17 -11.86
C ALA A 56 1.92 0.34 -11.81
N ILE A 57 1.08 0.80 -10.88
CA ILE A 57 0.72 2.21 -10.76
C ILE A 57 1.94 3.04 -10.34
N SER A 58 2.80 2.51 -9.48
CA SER A 58 3.97 3.22 -8.95
C SER A 58 4.95 3.65 -10.03
N ARG A 59 4.94 2.96 -11.18
CA ARG A 59 5.85 3.24 -12.29
C ARG A 59 5.34 4.34 -13.24
N HIS A 60 4.10 4.76 -13.07
CA HIS A 60 3.45 5.69 -14.00
C HIS A 60 3.79 7.16 -13.73
N PRO A 61 3.70 7.68 -12.47
CA PRO A 61 4.07 9.06 -12.16
C PRO A 61 5.57 9.21 -11.98
N ALA A 62 6.04 10.45 -11.95
CA ALA A 62 7.44 10.75 -11.65
C ALA A 62 7.81 10.30 -10.22
N ASN A 63 6.90 10.51 -9.26
CA ASN A 63 7.08 10.09 -7.88
C ASN A 63 5.82 9.43 -7.36
N PHE A 64 5.99 8.40 -6.56
CA PHE A 64 4.88 7.66 -5.95
C PHE A 64 5.16 7.44 -4.47
N VAL A 65 4.24 7.88 -3.62
CA VAL A 65 4.32 7.69 -2.17
C VAL A 65 3.14 6.85 -1.73
N CYS A 66 3.42 5.77 -1.03
CA CYS A 66 2.43 4.80 -0.58
C CYS A 66 2.44 4.73 0.95
N VAL A 67 1.26 4.80 1.55
CA VAL A 67 1.10 4.75 3.00
C VAL A 67 0.46 3.44 3.41
N CYS A 68 1.03 2.80 4.42
CA CYS A 68 0.45 1.61 5.05
C CYS A 68 0.48 1.79 6.56
N ASP A 69 -0.66 1.53 7.21
CA ASP A 69 -0.72 1.63 8.66
C ASP A 69 0.04 0.48 9.32
N GLY A 70 0.73 0.79 10.42
CA GLY A 70 1.55 -0.17 11.14
C GLY A 70 0.74 -1.05 12.09
N ILE A 71 0.07 -2.06 11.55
CA ILE A 71 -0.76 -2.98 12.35
C ILE A 71 -0.03 -4.28 12.70
N PHE A 72 1.28 -4.33 12.51
CA PHE A 72 2.06 -5.57 12.62
C PHE A 72 2.63 -5.84 14.01
N THR A 73 2.41 -4.94 14.96
CA THR A 73 3.10 -4.95 16.26
C THR A 73 2.32 -5.60 17.40
N GLY A 74 1.23 -6.31 17.11
CA GLY A 74 0.49 -7.03 18.13
C GLY A 74 1.07 -8.43 18.34
N GLY A 75 1.47 -8.76 19.56
CA GLY A 75 1.85 -10.13 19.93
C GLY A 75 0.66 -11.04 20.22
N GLU A 76 -0.54 -10.63 19.86
CA GLU A 76 -1.77 -11.36 20.14
C GLU A 76 -2.10 -12.39 19.05
N ALA A 77 -2.78 -13.44 19.47
CA ALA A 77 -3.32 -14.41 18.52
C ALA A 77 -4.53 -13.81 17.81
N TYR A 78 -4.45 -13.72 16.50
CA TYR A 78 -5.55 -13.22 15.67
C TYR A 78 -6.51 -14.35 15.30
N ASP A 79 -7.80 -13.99 15.07
CA ASP A 79 -8.73 -14.91 14.40
C ASP A 79 -8.24 -15.15 12.94
N PRO A 80 -8.78 -16.19 12.25
CA PRO A 80 -8.30 -16.53 10.90
C PRO A 80 -8.45 -15.40 9.88
N TRP A 81 -9.48 -14.56 10.00
CA TRP A 81 -9.70 -13.46 9.07
C TRP A 81 -8.70 -12.33 9.29
N THR A 82 -8.46 -11.97 10.57
CA THR A 82 -7.47 -10.96 10.92
C THR A 82 -6.06 -11.44 10.57
N ALA A 83 -5.75 -12.72 10.85
CA ALA A 83 -4.45 -13.29 10.49
C ALA A 83 -4.21 -13.25 8.98
N ALA A 84 -5.21 -13.57 8.17
CA ALA A 84 -5.11 -13.50 6.71
C ALA A 84 -4.90 -12.06 6.23
N TYR A 85 -5.58 -11.11 6.84
CA TYR A 85 -5.45 -9.69 6.51
C TYR A 85 -4.05 -9.16 6.85
N VAL A 86 -3.57 -9.41 8.06
CA VAL A 86 -2.23 -9.00 8.50
C VAL A 86 -1.14 -9.63 7.63
N GLY A 87 -1.28 -10.93 7.34
CA GLY A 87 -0.38 -11.64 6.44
C GLY A 87 -0.39 -11.08 5.02
N GLY A 88 -1.57 -10.69 4.54
CA GLY A 88 -1.75 -10.05 3.24
C GLY A 88 -1.07 -8.68 3.16
N LEU A 89 -1.23 -7.85 4.19
CA LEU A 89 -0.53 -6.56 4.27
C LEU A 89 0.99 -6.74 4.28
N ALA A 90 1.47 -7.71 5.06
CA ALA A 90 2.90 -8.00 5.11
C ALA A 90 3.44 -8.42 3.74
N HIS A 91 2.67 -9.22 2.98
CA HIS A 91 3.04 -9.61 1.62
C HIS A 91 3.15 -8.40 0.69
N ILE A 92 2.16 -7.50 0.72
CA ILE A 92 2.16 -6.29 -0.09
C ILE A 92 3.36 -5.42 0.26
N CYS A 93 3.58 -5.18 1.55
CA CYS A 93 4.69 -4.34 2.00
C CYS A 93 6.05 -4.91 1.60
N ARG A 94 6.24 -6.23 1.71
CA ARG A 94 7.49 -6.87 1.25
C ARG A 94 7.68 -6.73 -0.25
N THR A 95 6.62 -6.91 -1.03
CA THR A 95 6.67 -6.78 -2.48
C THR A 95 7.07 -5.36 -2.90
N LEU A 96 6.42 -4.36 -2.32
CA LEU A 96 6.68 -2.97 -2.65
C LEU A 96 8.04 -2.51 -2.13
N ALA A 97 8.44 -2.95 -0.93
CA ALA A 97 9.75 -2.60 -0.37
C ALA A 97 10.90 -3.09 -1.23
N ALA A 98 10.73 -4.24 -1.90
CA ALA A 98 11.75 -4.76 -2.82
C ALA A 98 11.91 -3.88 -4.07
N GLU A 99 10.84 -3.23 -4.53
CA GLU A 99 10.85 -2.40 -5.74
C GLU A 99 11.11 -0.93 -5.48
N PHE A 100 10.65 -0.39 -4.35
CA PHE A 100 10.72 1.04 -4.08
C PHE A 100 12.11 1.46 -3.63
N ASP A 101 12.47 2.70 -3.97
CA ASP A 101 13.78 3.27 -3.65
C ASP A 101 13.93 3.62 -2.18
N VAL A 102 12.82 3.99 -1.52
CA VAL A 102 12.82 4.40 -0.12
C VAL A 102 11.74 3.67 0.64
N VAL A 103 12.11 3.10 1.77
CA VAL A 103 11.18 2.48 2.72
C VAL A 103 11.42 3.10 4.09
N CYS A 104 10.39 3.72 4.64
CA CYS A 104 10.47 4.47 5.89
C CYS A 104 9.32 4.10 6.81
N GLU A 105 9.65 3.83 8.07
CA GLU A 105 8.65 3.65 9.13
C GLU A 105 8.58 4.92 9.95
N MET A 106 7.36 5.40 10.19
CA MET A 106 7.11 6.59 11.00
C MET A 106 6.62 6.17 12.39
N THR A 107 7.34 6.59 13.42
CA THR A 107 6.96 6.35 14.82
C THR A 107 7.02 7.66 15.57
N MET A 108 5.90 8.08 16.14
CA MET A 108 5.78 9.34 16.89
C MET A 108 6.32 10.56 16.13
N GLY A 109 6.06 10.60 14.81
CA GLY A 109 6.53 11.67 13.95
C GLY A 109 8.00 11.59 13.55
N LEU A 110 8.71 10.54 13.96
CA LEU A 110 10.13 10.36 13.63
C LEU A 110 10.29 9.28 12.57
N PRO A 111 11.06 9.54 11.50
CA PRO A 111 11.32 8.56 10.47
C PRO A 111 12.38 7.55 10.89
N HIS A 112 12.15 6.28 10.53
CA HIS A 112 13.16 5.23 10.60
C HIS A 112 13.32 4.64 9.21
N LEU A 113 14.49 4.83 8.60
CA LEU A 113 14.76 4.35 7.25
C LEU A 113 15.19 2.89 7.28
N TRP A 114 14.47 2.08 6.53
CA TRP A 114 14.84 0.69 6.26
C TRP A 114 15.55 0.55 4.91
N LYS A 115 15.33 1.49 4.00
CA LYS A 115 15.94 1.47 2.68
C LYS A 115 16.02 2.88 2.13
N GLY A 116 17.12 3.23 1.44
CA GLY A 116 17.29 4.49 0.76
C GLY A 116 17.57 5.67 1.69
N ALA A 117 17.31 6.87 1.21
CA ALA A 117 17.47 8.11 1.94
C ALA A 117 16.30 9.04 1.68
N LEU A 118 15.88 9.79 2.72
CA LEU A 118 14.81 10.78 2.56
C LEU A 118 15.32 11.96 1.73
N PRO A 119 14.44 12.54 0.87
CA PRO A 119 14.78 13.75 0.14
C PRO A 119 15.10 14.89 1.11
N ARG A 120 16.04 15.72 0.76
CA ARG A 120 16.32 16.95 1.51
C ARG A 120 15.24 17.99 1.17
N ALA A 121 14.77 18.67 2.20
CA ALA A 121 13.79 19.73 2.03
C ALA A 121 14.45 20.96 1.37
#